data_6511d37f2ebd42939e29d1874b566bbe
#
_entry.id   6511d37f2ebd42939e29d1874b566bbe
#
_cell.length_a   1.000
_cell.length_b   1.000
_cell.length_c   1.000
_cell.angle_alpha   90.00
_cell.angle_beta   90.00
_cell.angle_gamma   90.00
#
_symmetry.space_group_name_H-M   'P 1'
#
loop_
_entity.id
_entity.type
_entity.pdbx_description
1 polymer ?
#
loop_
_entity_poly.entity_id
_entity_poly.type
_entity_poly.pdbx_seq_one_letter_code
_entity_poly.pdbx_strand_id
1 'polypeptide(L)'
;MKKVFRLVAVVAATVMAATAFVAPATAATKVKVGLAYDIGGRGDKSFNDSAAAGLDLAKKNLKVTAREVTVTTGSDSEREDKLRLLAKAGYNPIIAVGFLYAGPIKKVAADYPNVSFGIIDDSSVDLLNVAGLVFAEEQGSYLAGVAAALATKSGKVGYIGGVRIPLLQKFEAGFVAGVKATKKSATVDAKYV
;
A
#
# COMPACT_ATOMS: atom_id res chain seq x y z
N MET A 1 -22.77 67.39 -32.13
CA MET A 1 -23.04 66.89 -30.79
C MET A 1 -23.46 65.37 -30.77
N LYS A 2 -24.21 64.89 -31.75
CA LYS A 2 -24.69 63.44 -31.71
C LYS A 2 -23.63 62.37 -31.97
N LYS A 3 -22.47 62.68 -32.57
CA LYS A 3 -21.40 61.68 -32.86
C LYS A 3 -20.44 61.44 -31.68
N VAL A 4 -20.27 62.42 -30.78
CA VAL A 4 -19.40 62.31 -29.63
C VAL A 4 -20.03 61.41 -28.52
N PHE A 5 -21.38 61.44 -28.40
CA PHE A 5 -22.09 60.60 -27.42
C PHE A 5 -22.08 59.09 -27.75
N ARG A 6 -21.93 58.73 -29.05
CA ARG A 6 -21.85 57.32 -29.43
C ARG A 6 -20.48 56.67 -29.18
N LEU A 7 -19.43 57.51 -29.17
CA LEU A 7 -18.06 57.00 -28.92
C LEU A 7 -17.83 56.73 -27.43
N VAL A 8 -18.41 57.53 -26.55
CA VAL A 8 -18.30 57.40 -25.10
C VAL A 8 -19.10 56.19 -24.59
N ALA A 9 -20.23 55.84 -25.21
CA ALA A 9 -21.04 54.70 -24.84
C ALA A 9 -20.37 53.34 -25.20
N VAL A 10 -19.59 53.27 -26.28
CA VAL A 10 -18.89 52.05 -26.72
C VAL A 10 -17.64 51.79 -25.85
N VAL A 11 -16.93 52.80 -25.39
CA VAL A 11 -15.76 52.64 -24.50
C VAL A 11 -16.18 52.23 -23.10
N ALA A 12 -17.36 52.69 -22.59
CA ALA A 12 -17.87 52.28 -21.29
C ALA A 12 -18.32 50.81 -21.27
N ALA A 13 -18.86 50.27 -22.41
CA ALA A 13 -19.29 48.88 -22.50
C ALA A 13 -18.12 47.87 -22.59
N THR A 14 -16.98 48.31 -23.13
CA THR A 14 -15.80 47.44 -23.23
C THR A 14 -14.99 47.34 -21.94
N VAL A 15 -15.10 48.31 -21.04
CA VAL A 15 -14.40 48.28 -19.74
C VAL A 15 -15.15 47.40 -18.72
N MET A 16 -16.48 47.22 -18.85
CA MET A 16 -17.23 46.34 -17.95
C MET A 16 -17.15 44.82 -18.28
N ALA A 17 -16.64 44.47 -19.47
CA ALA A 17 -16.51 43.05 -19.87
C ALA A 17 -15.19 42.40 -19.41
N ALA A 18 -14.28 43.16 -18.80
CA ALA A 18 -12.95 42.69 -18.38
C ALA A 18 -12.84 42.35 -16.85
N THR A 19 -13.96 42.41 -16.10
CA THR A 19 -13.99 41.81 -14.77
C THR A 19 -14.21 40.32 -14.89
N ALA A 20 -13.21 39.70 -15.52
CA ALA A 20 -13.16 38.27 -15.74
C ALA A 20 -13.22 37.51 -14.43
N PHE A 21 -14.03 36.52 -14.43
CA PHE A 21 -14.03 35.31 -13.63
C PHE A 21 -12.63 34.99 -13.07
N VAL A 22 -12.29 35.53 -11.92
CA VAL A 22 -11.32 34.92 -11.05
C VAL A 22 -12.10 33.81 -10.37
N ALA A 23 -12.14 32.63 -11.03
CA ALA A 23 -12.56 31.43 -10.36
C ALA A 23 -11.74 31.30 -9.08
N PRO A 24 -12.34 31.16 -7.89
CA PRO A 24 -11.57 30.93 -6.70
C PRO A 24 -10.71 29.69 -6.96
N ALA A 25 -9.37 29.85 -6.87
CA ALA A 25 -8.48 28.71 -6.87
C ALA A 25 -8.93 27.84 -5.68
N THR A 26 -9.68 26.78 -5.95
CA THR A 26 -10.00 25.79 -4.94
C THR A 26 -8.66 25.25 -4.46
N ALA A 27 -8.27 25.66 -3.24
CA ALA A 27 -7.07 25.13 -2.61
C ALA A 27 -7.19 23.59 -2.67
N ALA A 28 -6.28 22.98 -3.41
CA ALA A 28 -6.27 21.52 -3.55
C ALA A 28 -6.29 20.93 -2.14
N THR A 29 -7.36 20.22 -1.80
CA THR A 29 -7.48 19.56 -0.49
C THR A 29 -6.33 18.59 -0.36
N LYS A 30 -5.52 18.77 0.69
CA LYS A 30 -4.37 17.88 0.94
C LYS A 30 -4.89 16.45 1.07
N VAL A 31 -4.30 15.55 0.31
CA VAL A 31 -4.60 14.11 0.41
C VAL A 31 -4.29 13.63 1.83
N LYS A 32 -5.22 12.90 2.43
CA LYS A 32 -5.09 12.31 3.76
C LYS A 32 -4.81 10.82 3.62
N VAL A 33 -3.64 10.36 3.96
CA VAL A 33 -3.24 8.95 3.87
C VAL A 33 -3.34 8.29 5.23
N GLY A 34 -4.09 7.18 5.33
CA GLY A 34 -4.08 6.30 6.50
C GLY A 34 -3.07 5.18 6.32
N LEU A 35 -2.29 4.86 7.35
CA LEU A 35 -1.41 3.70 7.36
C LEU A 35 -1.70 2.85 8.59
N ALA A 36 -2.13 1.61 8.35
CA ALA A 36 -2.43 0.63 9.37
C ALA A 36 -1.32 -0.43 9.42
N TYR A 37 -0.52 -0.37 10.47
CA TYR A 37 0.53 -1.36 10.73
C TYR A 37 -0.06 -2.64 11.32
N ASP A 38 0.61 -3.76 11.07
CA ASP A 38 0.41 -4.98 11.85
C ASP A 38 1.16 -4.91 13.19
N ILE A 39 1.14 -6.00 13.96
CA ILE A 39 1.79 -6.11 15.26
C ILE A 39 3.25 -5.63 15.17
N GLY A 40 3.68 -4.89 16.19
CA GLY A 40 5.02 -4.30 16.27
C GLY A 40 5.06 -2.84 15.83
N GLY A 41 4.27 -2.43 14.84
CA GLY A 41 4.28 -1.05 14.36
C GLY A 41 5.67 -0.58 13.89
N ARG A 42 5.97 0.70 14.03
CA ARG A 42 7.33 1.23 13.76
C ARG A 42 8.35 0.64 14.72
N GLY A 43 9.52 0.31 14.19
CA GLY A 43 10.65 -0.26 14.95
C GLY A 43 10.82 -1.76 14.73
N ASP A 44 10.01 -2.40 13.88
CA ASP A 44 10.11 -3.82 13.56
C ASP A 44 11.30 -4.18 12.67
N LYS A 45 12.00 -3.18 12.12
CA LYS A 45 13.11 -3.32 11.16
C LYS A 45 12.77 -4.19 9.95
N SER A 46 11.50 -4.21 9.56
CA SER A 46 10.94 -5.06 8.51
C SER A 46 9.82 -4.33 7.75
N PHE A 47 8.66 -4.99 7.55
CA PHE A 47 7.54 -4.51 6.74
C PHE A 47 6.97 -3.18 7.23
N ASN A 48 6.72 -3.05 8.54
CA ASN A 48 6.14 -1.83 9.09
C ASN A 48 7.09 -0.64 8.92
N ASP A 49 8.38 -0.82 9.19
CA ASP A 49 9.38 0.26 8.99
C ASP A 49 9.52 0.64 7.51
N SER A 50 9.45 -0.34 6.59
CA SER A 50 9.50 -0.06 5.15
C SER A 50 8.28 0.73 4.69
N ALA A 51 7.09 0.38 5.16
CA ALA A 51 5.86 1.12 4.90
C ALA A 51 5.89 2.53 5.51
N ALA A 52 6.42 2.66 6.73
CA ALA A 52 6.64 3.94 7.39
C ALA A 52 7.57 4.87 6.61
N ALA A 53 8.69 4.33 6.10
CA ALA A 53 9.63 5.07 5.27
C ALA A 53 8.96 5.58 3.98
N GLY A 54 8.13 4.76 3.35
CA GLY A 54 7.32 5.16 2.19
C GLY A 54 6.35 6.29 2.52
N LEU A 55 5.67 6.22 3.66
CA LEU A 55 4.77 7.28 4.11
C LEU A 55 5.53 8.59 4.41
N ASP A 56 6.69 8.51 5.05
CA ASP A 56 7.51 9.69 5.35
C ASP A 56 8.01 10.35 4.06
N LEU A 57 8.35 9.54 3.04
CA LEU A 57 8.69 10.04 1.71
C LEU A 57 7.49 10.73 1.04
N ALA A 58 6.29 10.17 1.14
CA ALA A 58 5.05 10.78 0.63
C ALA A 58 4.75 12.11 1.34
N LYS A 59 4.88 12.17 2.67
CA LYS A 59 4.75 13.43 3.43
C LYS A 59 5.72 14.50 2.92
N LYS A 60 6.99 14.11 2.70
CA LYS A 60 8.04 15.01 2.24
C LYS A 60 7.80 15.53 0.82
N ASN A 61 7.50 14.63 -0.11
CA ASN A 61 7.49 14.94 -1.54
C ASN A 61 6.11 15.39 -2.03
N LEU A 62 5.04 14.76 -1.54
CA LEU A 62 3.66 14.99 -1.99
C LEU A 62 2.86 15.87 -1.02
N LYS A 63 3.46 16.25 0.12
CA LYS A 63 2.82 17.09 1.15
C LYS A 63 1.49 16.53 1.68
N VAL A 64 1.33 15.21 1.68
CA VAL A 64 0.15 14.55 2.20
C VAL A 64 0.03 14.72 3.72
N THR A 65 -1.20 14.71 4.25
CA THR A 65 -1.45 14.55 5.67
C THR A 65 -1.56 13.07 5.97
N ALA A 66 -0.99 12.59 7.06
CA ALA A 66 -1.02 11.17 7.37
C ALA A 66 -1.47 10.88 8.81
N ARG A 67 -2.09 9.72 9.00
CA ARG A 67 -2.35 9.12 10.30
C ARG A 67 -1.93 7.66 10.27
N GLU A 68 -1.21 7.27 11.30
CA GLU A 68 -0.70 5.93 11.51
C GLU A 68 -1.46 5.28 12.66
N VAL A 69 -1.78 4.00 12.53
CA VAL A 69 -2.41 3.19 13.58
C VAL A 69 -1.72 1.83 13.64
N THR A 70 -1.66 1.24 14.82
CA THR A 70 -1.04 -0.06 15.05
C THR A 70 -2.03 -0.97 15.76
N VAL A 71 -2.02 -2.26 15.44
CA VAL A 71 -2.74 -3.29 16.18
C VAL A 71 -1.87 -3.82 17.32
N THR A 72 -2.50 -4.17 18.41
CA THR A 72 -1.86 -4.66 19.64
C THR A 72 -2.07 -6.16 19.81
N THR A 73 -3.31 -6.61 19.66
CA THR A 73 -3.68 -8.02 19.82
C THR A 73 -3.53 -8.80 18.52
N GLY A 74 -3.56 -8.11 17.39
CA GLY A 74 -3.52 -8.73 16.06
C GLY A 74 -4.77 -9.52 15.70
N SER A 75 -5.90 -9.30 16.41
CA SER A 75 -7.18 -9.89 16.03
C SER A 75 -7.77 -9.21 14.78
N ASP A 76 -8.55 -9.96 14.01
CA ASP A 76 -9.26 -9.40 12.84
C ASP A 76 -10.19 -8.25 13.23
N SER A 77 -10.87 -8.38 14.39
CA SER A 77 -11.74 -7.31 14.91
C SER A 77 -10.96 -6.03 15.16
N GLU A 78 -9.78 -6.11 15.77
CA GLU A 78 -8.96 -4.92 16.00
C GLU A 78 -8.48 -4.31 14.69
N ARG A 79 -8.08 -5.13 13.71
CA ARG A 79 -7.72 -4.66 12.36
C ARG A 79 -8.88 -3.94 11.68
N GLU A 80 -10.09 -4.49 11.74
CA GLU A 80 -11.31 -3.85 11.23
C GLU A 80 -11.56 -2.50 11.92
N ASP A 81 -11.44 -2.42 13.23
CA ASP A 81 -11.65 -1.19 14.00
C ASP A 81 -10.64 -0.10 13.61
N LYS A 82 -9.36 -0.45 13.41
CA LYS A 82 -8.32 0.50 12.96
C LYS A 82 -8.61 1.02 11.55
N LEU A 83 -9.01 0.15 10.62
CA LEU A 83 -9.40 0.56 9.27
C LEU A 83 -10.63 1.47 9.28
N ARG A 84 -11.68 1.12 10.04
CA ARG A 84 -12.89 1.94 10.22
C ARG A 84 -12.59 3.29 10.85
N LEU A 85 -11.70 3.33 11.84
CA LEU A 85 -11.25 4.56 12.47
C LEU A 85 -10.65 5.53 11.44
N LEU A 86 -9.79 5.03 10.55
CA LEU A 86 -9.18 5.82 9.49
C LEU A 86 -10.23 6.28 8.46
N ALA A 87 -11.09 5.37 7.98
CA ALA A 87 -12.12 5.67 7.01
C ALA A 87 -13.12 6.73 7.52
N LYS A 88 -13.62 6.57 8.76
CA LYS A 88 -14.51 7.54 9.42
C LYS A 88 -13.87 8.92 9.59
N ALA A 89 -12.55 8.97 9.80
CA ALA A 89 -11.81 10.23 9.92
C ALA A 89 -11.47 10.88 8.55
N GLY A 90 -11.94 10.28 7.44
CA GLY A 90 -11.79 10.81 6.10
C GLY A 90 -10.38 10.63 5.51
N TYR A 91 -9.66 9.58 5.93
CA TYR A 91 -8.40 9.20 5.29
C TYR A 91 -8.70 8.39 4.03
N ASN A 92 -8.10 8.79 2.93
CA ASN A 92 -8.19 8.16 1.62
C ASN A 92 -6.95 8.54 0.78
N PRO A 93 -6.08 7.60 0.37
CA PRO A 93 -6.20 6.14 0.58
C PRO A 93 -5.84 5.67 2.00
N ILE A 94 -6.22 4.42 2.31
CA ILE A 94 -5.81 3.69 3.52
C ILE A 94 -4.96 2.49 3.09
N ILE A 95 -3.74 2.42 3.58
CA ILE A 95 -2.80 1.33 3.29
C ILE A 95 -2.66 0.46 4.54
N ALA A 96 -2.84 -0.84 4.39
CA ALA A 96 -2.65 -1.83 5.45
C ALA A 96 -1.43 -2.71 5.17
N VAL A 97 -0.65 -2.98 6.22
CA VAL A 97 0.63 -3.68 6.12
C VAL A 97 0.46 -5.14 6.51
N GLY A 98 0.57 -6.02 5.52
CA GLY A 98 0.59 -7.47 5.73
C GLY A 98 -0.71 -8.20 5.33
N PHE A 99 -0.55 -9.44 4.89
CA PHE A 99 -1.62 -10.29 4.34
C PHE A 99 -2.75 -10.59 5.34
N LEU A 100 -2.49 -10.50 6.65
CA LEU A 100 -3.51 -10.69 7.68
C LEU A 100 -4.63 -9.63 7.64
N TYR A 101 -4.42 -8.54 6.91
CA TYR A 101 -5.46 -7.55 6.66
C TYR A 101 -6.47 -7.96 5.56
N ALA A 102 -6.28 -9.07 4.83
CA ALA A 102 -7.15 -9.45 3.71
C ALA A 102 -8.62 -9.60 4.14
N GLY A 103 -8.91 -10.36 5.20
CA GLY A 103 -10.25 -10.51 5.76
C GLY A 103 -10.86 -9.19 6.25
N PRO A 104 -10.17 -8.45 7.14
CA PRO A 104 -10.58 -7.13 7.61
C PRO A 104 -10.84 -6.12 6.48
N ILE A 105 -9.94 -5.99 5.49
CA ILE A 105 -10.12 -5.07 4.36
C ILE A 105 -11.34 -5.46 3.53
N LYS A 106 -11.54 -6.76 3.24
CA LYS A 106 -12.70 -7.22 2.47
C LYS A 106 -14.02 -6.73 3.07
N LYS A 107 -14.16 -6.77 4.40
CA LYS A 107 -15.35 -6.30 5.09
C LYS A 107 -15.45 -4.76 5.10
N VAL A 108 -14.36 -4.10 5.50
CA VAL A 108 -14.37 -2.64 5.66
C VAL A 108 -14.49 -1.93 4.32
N ALA A 109 -13.81 -2.39 3.27
CA ALA A 109 -13.88 -1.77 1.95
C ALA A 109 -15.28 -1.89 1.31
N ALA A 110 -16.01 -2.96 1.58
CA ALA A 110 -17.41 -3.10 1.17
C ALA A 110 -18.32 -2.05 1.82
N ASP A 111 -18.08 -1.71 3.10
CA ASP A 111 -18.84 -0.69 3.83
C ASP A 111 -18.45 0.75 3.47
N TYR A 112 -17.26 0.94 2.88
CA TYR A 112 -16.71 2.25 2.48
C TYR A 112 -16.32 2.27 0.99
N PRO A 113 -17.27 2.16 0.05
CA PRO A 113 -16.98 1.98 -1.38
C PRO A 113 -16.27 3.18 -2.02
N ASN A 114 -16.33 4.36 -1.41
CA ASN A 114 -15.66 5.58 -1.87
C ASN A 114 -14.27 5.79 -1.27
N VAL A 115 -13.80 4.88 -0.42
CA VAL A 115 -12.44 4.90 0.15
C VAL A 115 -11.60 3.89 -0.60
N SER A 116 -10.43 4.31 -1.07
CA SER A 116 -9.44 3.43 -1.70
C SER A 116 -8.59 2.75 -0.64
N PHE A 117 -8.44 1.44 -0.75
CA PHE A 117 -7.60 0.65 0.14
C PHE A 117 -6.44 0.02 -0.63
N GLY A 118 -5.28 -0.04 0.02
CA GLY A 118 -4.14 -0.84 -0.43
C GLY A 118 -3.81 -1.88 0.62
N ILE A 119 -3.51 -3.10 0.20
CA ILE A 119 -3.01 -4.15 1.09
C ILE A 119 -1.63 -4.59 0.62
N ILE A 120 -0.65 -4.51 1.50
CA ILE A 120 0.71 -4.98 1.23
C ILE A 120 0.76 -6.48 1.51
N ASP A 121 1.37 -7.22 0.58
CA ASP A 121 1.63 -8.65 0.68
C ASP A 121 0.39 -9.56 0.53
N ASP A 122 -0.67 -9.06 -0.11
CA ASP A 122 -1.85 -9.84 -0.49
C ASP A 122 -2.53 -9.28 -1.74
N SER A 123 -3.12 -10.16 -2.55
CA SER A 123 -3.92 -9.81 -3.73
C SER A 123 -5.22 -10.62 -3.83
N SER A 124 -5.66 -11.21 -2.71
CA SER A 124 -6.85 -12.08 -2.70
C SER A 124 -8.17 -11.33 -2.60
N VAL A 125 -8.13 -10.03 -2.27
CA VAL A 125 -9.34 -9.22 -2.10
C VAL A 125 -9.74 -8.62 -3.46
N ASP A 126 -10.78 -9.18 -4.05
CA ASP A 126 -11.34 -8.72 -5.33
C ASP A 126 -12.48 -7.72 -5.09
N LEU A 127 -12.13 -6.45 -4.91
CA LEU A 127 -13.04 -5.32 -4.79
C LEU A 127 -12.48 -4.14 -5.57
N LEU A 128 -13.34 -3.37 -6.25
CA LEU A 128 -12.94 -2.25 -7.12
C LEU A 128 -12.15 -1.14 -6.41
N ASN A 129 -12.33 -1.01 -5.10
CA ASN A 129 -11.66 -0.01 -4.28
C ASN A 129 -10.50 -0.59 -3.45
N VAL A 130 -10.03 -1.80 -3.77
CA VAL A 130 -8.88 -2.45 -3.10
C VAL A 130 -7.80 -2.77 -4.12
N ALA A 131 -6.57 -2.35 -3.83
CA ALA A 131 -5.38 -2.69 -4.60
C ALA A 131 -4.46 -3.61 -3.78
N GLY A 132 -4.15 -4.78 -4.32
CA GLY A 132 -3.12 -5.67 -3.77
C GLY A 132 -1.73 -5.22 -4.21
N LEU A 133 -0.82 -5.08 -3.25
CA LEU A 133 0.58 -4.68 -3.47
C LEU A 133 1.47 -5.88 -3.15
N VAL A 134 1.84 -6.63 -4.16
CA VAL A 134 2.57 -7.90 -4.05
C VAL A 134 3.96 -7.80 -4.64
N PHE A 135 4.80 -8.77 -4.32
CA PHE A 135 6.20 -8.83 -4.72
C PHE A 135 6.47 -10.11 -5.53
N ALA A 136 7.67 -10.18 -6.12
CA ALA A 136 8.20 -11.39 -6.77
C ALA A 136 8.96 -12.23 -5.72
N GLU A 137 8.24 -12.76 -4.74
CA GLU A 137 8.80 -13.46 -3.56
C GLU A 137 9.64 -14.66 -3.97
N GLU A 138 9.21 -15.37 -5.01
CA GLU A 138 9.91 -16.51 -5.57
C GLU A 138 11.31 -16.16 -6.10
N GLN A 139 11.52 -14.94 -6.59
CA GLN A 139 12.82 -14.52 -7.12
C GLN A 139 13.83 -14.30 -6.00
N GLY A 140 13.43 -13.57 -4.94
CA GLY A 140 14.28 -13.37 -3.76
C GLY A 140 14.59 -14.70 -3.07
N SER A 141 13.58 -15.54 -2.94
CA SER A 141 13.71 -16.85 -2.31
C SER A 141 14.56 -17.83 -3.14
N TYR A 142 14.54 -17.72 -4.47
CA TYR A 142 15.44 -18.47 -5.35
C TYR A 142 16.91 -18.15 -5.04
N LEU A 143 17.27 -16.89 -4.90
CA LEU A 143 18.63 -16.48 -4.54
C LEU A 143 19.04 -17.02 -3.17
N ALA A 144 18.14 -17.04 -2.20
CA ALA A 144 18.37 -17.66 -0.89
C ALA A 144 18.61 -19.17 -1.03
N GLY A 145 17.86 -19.84 -1.88
CA GLY A 145 18.06 -21.26 -2.20
C GLY A 145 19.42 -21.55 -2.85
N VAL A 146 19.87 -20.70 -3.78
CA VAL A 146 21.22 -20.77 -4.37
C VAL A 146 22.29 -20.66 -3.27
N ALA A 147 22.18 -19.65 -2.40
CA ALA A 147 23.14 -19.46 -1.31
C ALA A 147 23.16 -20.66 -0.34
N ALA A 148 21.99 -21.20 0.01
CA ALA A 148 21.90 -22.39 0.87
C ALA A 148 22.55 -23.62 0.24
N ALA A 149 22.37 -23.83 -1.07
CA ALA A 149 22.96 -24.94 -1.81
C ALA A 149 24.48 -24.84 -1.90
N LEU A 150 25.01 -23.63 -2.05
CA LEU A 150 26.46 -23.38 -2.04
C LEU A 150 27.08 -23.60 -0.65
N ALA A 151 26.35 -23.22 0.40
CA ALA A 151 26.85 -23.30 1.79
C ALA A 151 26.74 -24.71 2.39
N THR A 152 25.78 -25.54 1.98
CA THR A 152 25.56 -26.85 2.62
C THR A 152 26.69 -27.83 2.35
N LYS A 153 27.25 -28.38 3.44
CA LYS A 153 28.25 -29.47 3.38
C LYS A 153 27.60 -30.84 3.24
N SER A 154 26.45 -31.04 3.86
CA SER A 154 25.74 -32.34 3.88
C SER A 154 24.87 -32.57 2.62
N GLY A 155 24.63 -31.56 1.80
CA GLY A 155 23.66 -31.62 0.71
C GLY A 155 22.20 -31.58 1.18
N LYS A 156 21.96 -31.27 2.46
CA LYS A 156 20.60 -31.10 3.02
C LYS A 156 20.42 -29.65 3.41
N VAL A 157 19.25 -29.07 3.08
CA VAL A 157 18.84 -27.72 3.46
C VAL A 157 17.39 -27.75 3.94
N GLY A 158 17.00 -26.79 4.77
CA GLY A 158 15.65 -26.70 5.30
C GLY A 158 14.96 -25.41 4.84
N TYR A 159 13.64 -25.47 4.68
CA TYR A 159 12.75 -24.32 4.52
C TYR A 159 11.70 -24.36 5.64
N ILE A 160 11.48 -23.24 6.31
CA ILE A 160 10.44 -23.10 7.33
C ILE A 160 9.52 -21.96 6.90
N GLY A 161 8.27 -22.30 6.60
CA GLY A 161 7.18 -21.34 6.34
C GLY A 161 6.31 -21.16 7.59
N GLY A 162 5.74 -19.96 7.77
CA GLY A 162 4.86 -19.68 8.90
C GLY A 162 3.52 -20.39 8.75
N VAL A 163 2.84 -20.22 7.63
CA VAL A 163 1.52 -20.80 7.36
C VAL A 163 1.47 -21.27 5.91
N ARG A 164 0.77 -22.38 5.63
CA ARG A 164 0.73 -22.94 4.28
C ARG A 164 -0.36 -22.26 3.42
N ILE A 165 -0.06 -21.09 2.90
CA ILE A 165 -0.90 -20.31 2.00
C ILE A 165 -0.16 -20.03 0.68
N PRO A 166 -0.85 -19.65 -0.42
CA PRO A 166 -0.24 -19.41 -1.72
C PRO A 166 0.96 -18.47 -1.69
N LEU A 167 0.91 -17.40 -0.88
CA LEU A 167 2.02 -16.48 -0.68
C LEU A 167 3.29 -17.20 -0.19
N LEU A 168 3.18 -17.97 0.89
CA LEU A 168 4.33 -18.68 1.48
C LEU A 168 4.82 -19.82 0.60
N GLN A 169 3.93 -20.42 -0.20
CA GLN A 169 4.29 -21.42 -1.20
C GLN A 169 5.12 -20.85 -2.35
N LYS A 170 4.97 -19.57 -2.71
CA LYS A 170 5.88 -18.90 -3.66
C LYS A 170 7.31 -18.84 -3.13
N PHE A 171 7.49 -18.48 -1.85
CA PHE A 171 8.81 -18.51 -1.22
C PHE A 171 9.41 -19.91 -1.24
N GLU A 172 8.63 -20.95 -0.85
CA GLU A 172 9.07 -22.34 -0.88
C GLU A 172 9.49 -22.75 -2.30
N ALA A 173 8.66 -22.48 -3.29
CA ALA A 173 8.92 -22.86 -4.69
C ALA A 173 10.20 -22.20 -5.21
N GLY A 174 10.38 -20.90 -4.96
CA GLY A 174 11.60 -20.19 -5.32
C GLY A 174 12.83 -20.76 -4.65
N PHE A 175 12.77 -21.00 -3.34
CA PHE A 175 13.87 -21.59 -2.58
C PHE A 175 14.28 -22.97 -3.11
N VAL A 176 13.30 -23.86 -3.30
CA VAL A 176 13.53 -25.20 -3.84
C VAL A 176 14.15 -25.14 -5.23
N ALA A 177 13.64 -24.27 -6.11
CA ALA A 177 14.18 -24.09 -7.46
C ALA A 177 15.63 -23.62 -7.43
N GLY A 178 15.97 -22.64 -6.58
CA GLY A 178 17.35 -22.16 -6.40
C GLY A 178 18.31 -23.23 -5.90
N VAL A 179 17.89 -24.03 -4.93
CA VAL A 179 18.66 -25.19 -4.44
C VAL A 179 18.91 -26.19 -5.55
N LYS A 180 17.88 -26.58 -6.28
CA LYS A 180 17.97 -27.62 -7.33
C LYS A 180 18.75 -27.17 -8.54
N ALA A 181 18.67 -25.89 -8.91
CA ALA A 181 19.47 -25.32 -10.01
C ALA A 181 20.98 -25.33 -9.68
N THR A 182 21.32 -25.12 -8.41
CA THR A 182 22.71 -25.04 -7.97
C THR A 182 23.30 -26.41 -7.64
N LYS A 183 22.56 -27.29 -6.97
CA LYS A 183 23.01 -28.61 -6.55
C LYS A 183 21.88 -29.62 -6.66
N LYS A 184 21.75 -30.26 -7.83
CA LYS A 184 20.65 -31.21 -8.16
C LYS A 184 20.46 -32.30 -7.12
N SER A 185 21.56 -32.81 -6.52
CA SER A 185 21.55 -33.86 -5.52
C SER A 185 21.12 -33.40 -4.12
N ALA A 186 21.09 -32.07 -3.86
CA ALA A 186 20.67 -31.56 -2.57
C ALA A 186 19.17 -31.85 -2.30
N THR A 187 18.87 -32.14 -1.03
CA THR A 187 17.49 -32.32 -0.58
C THR A 187 17.00 -31.08 0.18
N VAL A 188 15.73 -30.73 -0.02
CA VAL A 188 15.06 -29.67 0.73
C VAL A 188 13.99 -30.30 1.61
N ASP A 189 14.07 -30.08 2.92
CA ASP A 189 13.01 -30.41 3.88
C ASP A 189 12.21 -29.14 4.18
N ALA A 190 10.95 -29.11 3.74
CA ALA A 190 10.05 -27.99 3.93
C ALA A 190 9.08 -28.26 5.07
N LYS A 191 8.98 -27.36 6.03
CA LYS A 191 8.07 -27.41 7.17
C LYS A 191 7.26 -26.11 7.27
N TYR A 192 6.07 -26.24 7.81
CA TYR A 192 5.21 -25.13 8.18
C TYR A 192 4.85 -25.23 9.67
N VAL A 193 4.74 -24.08 10.34
CA VAL A 193 4.41 -23.95 11.78
C VAL A 193 3.05 -23.33 11.98
#